data_e70fba36d4485c84ad132f7eb23685a8
#
_entry.id   e70fba36d4485c84ad132f7eb23685a8
#
_cell.length_a   1.000
_cell.length_b   1.000
_cell.length_c   1.000
_cell.angle_alpha   90.00
_cell.angle_beta   90.00
_cell.angle_gamma   90.00
#
_symmetry.space_group_name_H-M   'P 1'
#
loop_
_entity.id
_entity.type
_entity.pdbx_description
1 polymer ?
#
loop_
_entity_poly.entity_id
_entity_poly.type
_entity_poly.pdbx_seq_one_letter_code
_entity_poly.pdbx_strand_id
1 'polypeptide(L)'
;MRSSAASDVYKRQMVSFAAVTSSVSVMEAIVSSMMDKFHVSRKKGTILTTLYGMIVGVIVCLGYNKLYFEFKLPNGTVAQILDVMDYISNNCLMPMVALLTCILIGWVVKPKAIIDEVTLGGYRFGREKLYIAMIKVIAPLMLLVLLAQSVGL
;
A
#
# COMPACT_ATOMS: atom_id res chain seq x y z
N MET A 1 -0.84 37.56 -12.38
CA MET A 1 -0.61 36.38 -13.24
C MET A 1 0.74 35.70 -13.04
N ARG A 2 1.86 36.42 -12.88
CA ARG A 2 3.19 35.80 -12.64
C ARG A 2 3.31 35.01 -11.33
N SER A 3 2.65 35.40 -10.25
CA SER A 3 2.74 34.71 -8.97
C SER A 3 2.00 33.34 -8.96
N SER A 4 0.93 33.22 -9.72
CA SER A 4 0.17 31.97 -9.88
C SER A 4 1.01 30.91 -10.60
N ALA A 5 1.65 31.27 -11.71
CA ALA A 5 2.47 30.34 -12.50
C ALA A 5 3.69 29.83 -11.68
N ALA A 6 4.35 30.71 -10.93
CA ALA A 6 5.47 30.32 -10.05
C ALA A 6 5.00 29.38 -8.93
N SER A 7 3.82 29.64 -8.33
CA SER A 7 3.21 28.77 -7.32
C SER A 7 2.88 27.38 -7.89
N ASP A 8 2.39 27.32 -9.12
CA ASP A 8 2.04 26.05 -9.77
C ASP A 8 3.28 25.22 -10.13
N VAL A 9 4.36 25.88 -10.58
CA VAL A 9 5.65 25.21 -10.82
C VAL A 9 6.19 24.63 -9.50
N TYR A 10 6.17 25.43 -8.44
CA TYR A 10 6.64 24.98 -7.13
C TYR A 10 5.83 23.80 -6.58
N LYS A 11 4.50 23.84 -6.70
CA LYS A 11 3.62 22.72 -6.31
C LYS A 11 3.96 21.46 -7.09
N ARG A 12 4.14 21.55 -8.41
CA ARG A 12 4.52 20.41 -9.25
C ARG A 12 5.87 19.82 -8.85
N GLN A 13 6.85 20.66 -8.53
CA GLN A 13 8.15 20.20 -8.04
C GLN A 13 8.02 19.46 -6.72
N MET A 14 7.26 19.98 -5.75
CA MET A 14 7.01 19.33 -4.46
C MET A 14 6.36 17.96 -4.63
N VAL A 15 5.34 17.87 -5.47
CA VAL A 15 4.66 16.60 -5.77
C VAL A 15 5.63 15.62 -6.43
N SER A 16 6.47 16.08 -7.35
CA SER A 16 7.47 15.22 -8.01
C SER A 16 8.48 14.67 -7.02
N PHE A 17 9.01 15.50 -6.12
CA PHE A 17 9.94 15.04 -5.08
C PHE A 17 9.27 14.04 -4.12
N ALA A 18 8.04 14.31 -3.70
CA ALA A 18 7.27 13.40 -2.86
C ALA A 18 7.03 12.04 -3.54
N ALA A 19 6.69 12.06 -4.84
CA ALA A 19 6.50 10.85 -5.63
C ALA A 19 7.79 10.03 -5.76
N VAL A 20 8.92 10.67 -6.03
CA VAL A 20 10.23 10.01 -6.15
C VAL A 20 10.64 9.37 -4.82
N THR A 21 10.54 10.08 -3.71
CA THR A 21 10.90 9.53 -2.38
C THR A 21 10.02 8.34 -2.00
N SER A 22 8.72 8.42 -2.25
CA SER A 22 7.79 7.31 -2.03
C SER A 22 8.10 6.10 -2.91
N SER A 23 8.40 6.33 -4.18
CA SER A 23 8.76 5.27 -5.13
C SER A 23 10.04 4.53 -4.70
N VAL A 24 11.04 5.26 -4.22
CA VAL A 24 12.29 4.67 -3.71
C VAL A 24 12.01 3.79 -2.48
N SER A 25 11.17 4.25 -1.55
CA SER A 25 10.83 3.48 -0.35
C SER A 25 10.07 2.18 -0.68
N VAL A 26 9.11 2.23 -1.61
CA VAL A 26 8.39 1.04 -2.08
C VAL A 26 9.33 0.07 -2.79
N MET A 27 10.20 0.59 -3.66
CA MET A 27 11.19 -0.23 -4.36
C MET A 27 12.15 -0.92 -3.38
N GLU A 28 12.61 -0.23 -2.34
CA GLU A 28 13.48 -0.81 -1.32
C GLU A 28 12.77 -1.95 -0.56
N ALA A 29 11.50 -1.78 -0.21
CA ALA A 29 10.72 -2.84 0.44
C ALA A 29 10.59 -4.10 -0.44
N ILE A 30 10.35 -3.92 -1.74
CA ILE A 30 10.25 -5.04 -2.70
C ILE A 30 11.62 -5.72 -2.85
N VAL A 31 12.69 -4.96 -3.04
CA VAL A 31 14.05 -5.49 -3.22
C VAL A 31 14.49 -6.25 -1.96
N SER A 32 14.23 -5.71 -0.78
CA SER A 32 14.52 -6.36 0.51
C SER A 32 13.79 -7.69 0.63
N SER A 33 12.49 -7.72 0.34
CA SER A 33 11.70 -8.96 0.35
C SER A 33 12.20 -9.99 -0.67
N MET A 34 12.67 -9.55 -1.84
CA MET A 34 13.28 -10.44 -2.85
C MET A 34 14.62 -11.00 -2.38
N MET A 35 15.44 -10.18 -1.72
CA MET A 35 16.71 -10.63 -1.15
C MET A 35 16.48 -11.71 -0.09
N ASP A 36 15.52 -11.49 0.81
CA ASP A 36 15.23 -12.42 1.91
C ASP A 36 14.65 -13.75 1.41
N LYS A 37 13.73 -13.68 0.45
CA LYS A 37 13.02 -14.88 -0.03
C LYS A 37 13.77 -15.65 -1.09
N PHE A 38 14.40 -14.97 -2.05
CA PHE A 38 15.03 -15.58 -3.22
C PHE A 38 16.55 -15.54 -3.19
N HIS A 39 17.16 -14.98 -2.13
CA HIS A 39 18.61 -14.83 -1.99
C HIS A 39 19.27 -14.13 -3.21
N VAL A 40 18.53 -13.23 -3.85
CA VAL A 40 19.00 -12.46 -5.01
C VAL A 40 19.88 -11.30 -4.52
N SER A 41 20.99 -11.04 -5.22
CA SER A 41 21.82 -9.88 -4.87
C SER A 41 21.06 -8.56 -5.07
N ARG A 42 21.34 -7.57 -4.21
CA ARG A 42 20.67 -6.26 -4.23
C ARG A 42 20.67 -5.61 -5.62
N LYS A 43 21.81 -5.66 -6.34
CA LYS A 43 21.92 -5.12 -7.71
C LYS A 43 20.92 -5.76 -8.68
N LYS A 44 20.82 -7.10 -8.66
CA LYS A 44 19.90 -7.83 -9.54
C LYS A 44 18.45 -7.54 -9.16
N GLY A 45 18.12 -7.52 -7.87
CA GLY A 45 16.77 -7.18 -7.38
C GLY A 45 16.34 -5.78 -7.81
N THR A 46 17.20 -4.77 -7.64
CA THR A 46 16.91 -3.40 -8.04
C THR A 46 16.70 -3.28 -9.55
N ILE A 47 17.57 -3.87 -10.37
CA ILE A 47 17.44 -3.83 -11.85
C ILE A 47 16.13 -4.49 -12.28
N LEU A 48 15.80 -5.66 -11.73
CA LEU A 48 14.58 -6.38 -12.07
C LEU A 48 13.32 -5.60 -11.70
N THR A 49 13.28 -5.05 -10.49
CA THR A 49 12.14 -4.26 -10.01
C THR A 49 11.98 -2.97 -10.82
N THR A 50 13.07 -2.28 -11.14
CA THR A 50 13.04 -1.07 -11.97
C THR A 50 12.55 -1.38 -13.38
N LEU A 51 13.07 -2.44 -14.01
CA LEU A 51 12.65 -2.84 -15.35
C LEU A 51 11.17 -3.21 -15.39
N TYR A 52 10.71 -3.97 -14.41
CA TYR A 52 9.29 -4.32 -14.27
C TYR A 52 8.42 -3.06 -14.11
N GLY A 53 8.81 -2.15 -13.21
CA GLY A 53 8.11 -0.89 -12.99
C GLY A 53 8.05 0.00 -14.24
N MET A 54 9.13 0.06 -15.03
CA MET A 54 9.15 0.78 -16.30
C MET A 54 8.18 0.17 -17.32
N ILE A 55 8.18 -1.14 -17.49
CA ILE A 55 7.30 -1.83 -18.44
C ILE A 55 5.84 -1.59 -18.06
N VAL A 56 5.47 -1.82 -16.80
CA VAL A 56 4.11 -1.60 -16.31
C VAL A 56 3.71 -0.12 -16.42
N GLY A 57 4.61 0.80 -16.05
CA GLY A 57 4.38 2.23 -16.17
C GLY A 57 4.11 2.68 -17.61
N VAL A 58 4.85 2.16 -18.58
CA VAL A 58 4.61 2.45 -20.01
C VAL A 58 3.25 1.92 -20.45
N ILE A 59 2.87 0.70 -20.07
CA ILE A 59 1.56 0.11 -20.38
C ILE A 59 0.43 0.97 -19.82
N VAL A 60 0.53 1.39 -18.57
CA VAL A 60 -0.45 2.24 -17.90
C VAL A 60 -0.54 3.62 -18.59
N CYS A 61 0.59 4.24 -18.93
CA CYS A 61 0.61 5.52 -19.64
C CYS A 61 -0.01 5.41 -21.04
N LEU A 62 0.24 4.31 -21.77
CA LEU A 62 -0.39 4.06 -23.06
C LEU A 62 -1.90 3.80 -22.94
N GLY A 63 -2.34 3.29 -21.81
CA GLY A 63 -3.75 3.09 -21.48
C GLY A 63 -4.58 4.38 -21.49
N TYR A 64 -3.97 5.52 -21.21
CA TYR A 64 -4.62 6.83 -21.26
C TYR A 64 -4.82 7.38 -22.68
N ASN A 65 -4.02 6.95 -23.65
CA ASN A 65 -3.96 7.64 -24.94
C ASN A 65 -4.29 6.74 -26.14
N LYS A 66 -3.70 5.56 -26.24
CA LYS A 66 -3.85 4.66 -27.40
C LYS A 66 -4.63 3.38 -27.07
N LEU A 67 -4.58 2.91 -25.83
CA LEU A 67 -5.28 1.73 -25.36
C LEU A 67 -6.41 2.17 -24.42
N TYR A 68 -7.36 2.96 -24.95
CA TYR A 68 -8.50 3.43 -24.20
C TYR A 68 -9.51 2.28 -24.05
N PHE A 69 -9.48 1.61 -22.90
CA PHE A 69 -10.46 0.59 -22.53
C PHE A 69 -11.23 1.06 -21.30
N GLU A 70 -12.54 1.00 -21.42
CA GLU A 70 -13.44 1.27 -20.29
C GLU A 70 -13.88 -0.04 -19.66
N PHE A 71 -13.55 -0.22 -18.39
CA PHE A 71 -14.01 -1.34 -17.57
C PHE A 71 -15.05 -0.87 -16.56
N LYS A 72 -16.15 -1.62 -16.45
CA LYS A 72 -17.10 -1.41 -15.36
C LYS A 72 -16.58 -2.10 -14.11
N LEU A 73 -16.30 -1.33 -13.07
CA LEU A 73 -15.94 -1.84 -11.76
C LEU A 73 -17.16 -2.39 -10.99
N PRO A 74 -16.98 -3.28 -10.03
CA PRO A 74 -18.07 -3.82 -9.20
C PRO A 74 -18.91 -2.74 -8.50
N ASN A 75 -18.32 -1.60 -8.15
CA ASN A 75 -19.00 -0.42 -7.59
C ASN A 75 -19.72 0.45 -8.65
N GLY A 76 -19.85 -0.02 -9.89
CA GLY A 76 -20.64 0.65 -10.95
C GLY A 76 -19.93 1.82 -11.64
N THR A 77 -18.72 2.18 -11.28
CA THR A 77 -17.94 3.23 -11.92
C THR A 77 -17.25 2.71 -13.19
N VAL A 78 -17.19 3.56 -14.22
CA VAL A 78 -16.41 3.29 -15.42
C VAL A 78 -14.97 3.73 -15.16
N ALA A 79 -14.03 2.81 -15.33
CA ALA A 79 -12.64 3.01 -14.96
C ALA A 79 -11.69 2.67 -16.11
N GLN A 80 -10.59 3.39 -16.19
CA GLN A 80 -9.47 3.12 -17.07
C GLN A 80 -8.47 2.16 -16.42
N ILE A 81 -7.45 1.75 -17.17
CA ILE A 81 -6.44 0.79 -16.68
C ILE A 81 -5.80 1.24 -15.35
N LEU A 82 -5.47 2.52 -15.21
CA LEU A 82 -4.91 3.06 -13.96
C LEU A 82 -5.92 2.95 -12.80
N ASP A 83 -7.17 3.34 -13.05
CA ASP A 83 -8.22 3.30 -12.04
C ASP A 83 -8.52 1.87 -11.59
N VAL A 84 -8.45 0.91 -12.51
CA VAL A 84 -8.57 -0.53 -12.20
C VAL A 84 -7.41 -1.01 -11.33
N MET A 85 -6.17 -0.62 -11.67
CA MET A 85 -4.99 -0.95 -10.87
C MET A 85 -5.05 -0.32 -9.48
N ASP A 86 -5.48 0.93 -9.39
CA ASP A 86 -5.68 1.64 -8.12
C ASP A 86 -6.78 0.97 -7.28
N TYR A 87 -7.89 0.61 -7.89
CA TYR A 87 -8.97 -0.11 -7.24
C TYR A 87 -8.51 -1.46 -6.68
N ILE A 88 -7.80 -2.27 -7.46
CA ILE A 88 -7.27 -3.56 -7.00
C ILE A 88 -6.29 -3.36 -5.85
N SER A 89 -5.38 -2.41 -5.97
CA SER A 89 -4.35 -2.15 -4.97
C SER A 89 -4.93 -1.60 -3.67
N ASN A 90 -5.70 -0.51 -3.74
CA ASN A 90 -6.14 0.22 -2.56
C ASN A 90 -7.43 -0.34 -1.95
N ASN A 91 -8.37 -0.77 -2.78
CA ASN A 91 -9.67 -1.23 -2.28
C ASN A 91 -9.72 -2.74 -1.98
N CYS A 92 -8.89 -3.54 -2.66
CA CYS A 92 -8.88 -5.00 -2.44
C CYS A 92 -7.64 -5.46 -1.68
N LEU A 93 -6.43 -5.23 -2.22
CA LEU A 93 -5.20 -5.79 -1.66
C LEU A 93 -4.83 -5.19 -0.31
N MET A 94 -4.92 -3.86 -0.18
CA MET A 94 -4.53 -3.19 1.06
C MET A 94 -5.38 -3.60 2.26
N PRO A 95 -6.73 -3.58 2.21
CA PRO A 95 -7.55 -4.06 3.32
C PRO A 95 -7.39 -5.56 3.57
N MET A 96 -7.17 -6.38 2.52
CA MET A 96 -6.94 -7.81 2.65
C MET A 96 -5.64 -8.11 3.40
N VAL A 97 -4.54 -7.45 3.04
CA VAL A 97 -3.26 -7.59 3.75
C VAL A 97 -3.36 -7.11 5.19
N ALA A 98 -4.04 -5.98 5.42
CA ALA A 98 -4.28 -5.46 6.77
C ALA A 98 -5.10 -6.44 7.63
N LEU A 99 -6.15 -7.04 7.05
CA LEU A 99 -6.95 -8.06 7.73
C LEU A 99 -6.12 -9.30 8.10
N LEU A 100 -5.34 -9.82 7.15
CA LEU A 100 -4.45 -10.96 7.39
C LEU A 100 -3.42 -10.64 8.48
N THR A 101 -2.88 -9.42 8.48
CA THR A 101 -1.95 -8.97 9.53
C THR A 101 -2.64 -8.89 10.89
N CYS A 102 -3.86 -8.38 10.95
CA CYS A 102 -4.65 -8.35 12.20
C CYS A 102 -4.95 -9.76 12.72
N ILE A 103 -5.28 -10.69 11.83
CA ILE A 103 -5.50 -12.09 12.21
C ILE A 103 -4.20 -12.72 12.71
N LEU A 104 -3.10 -12.51 12.00
CA LEU A 104 -1.80 -13.04 12.38
C LEU A 104 -1.38 -12.54 13.77
N ILE A 105 -1.44 -11.24 14.01
CA ILE A 105 -1.02 -10.62 15.27
C ILE A 105 -2.02 -10.91 16.39
N GLY A 106 -3.32 -10.83 16.09
CA GLY A 106 -4.37 -10.97 17.10
C GLY A 106 -4.57 -12.40 17.59
N TRP A 107 -4.35 -13.41 16.72
CA TRP A 107 -4.79 -14.77 16.97
C TRP A 107 -3.63 -15.78 16.91
N VAL A 108 -2.68 -15.64 15.99
CA VAL A 108 -1.55 -16.56 15.82
C VAL A 108 -0.38 -16.20 16.73
N VAL A 109 0.18 -15.00 16.56
CA VAL A 109 1.34 -14.52 17.34
C VAL A 109 0.94 -14.18 18.77
N LYS A 110 -0.31 -13.80 18.99
CA LYS A 110 -0.91 -13.27 20.22
C LYS A 110 -0.36 -11.86 20.56
N PRO A 111 -1.23 -10.93 20.96
CA PRO A 111 -0.84 -9.55 21.30
C PRO A 111 0.16 -9.45 22.44
N LYS A 112 0.23 -10.47 23.30
CA LYS A 112 1.21 -10.52 24.39
C LYS A 112 2.65 -10.47 23.89
N ALA A 113 2.99 -11.18 22.83
CA ALA A 113 4.35 -11.19 22.29
C ALA A 113 4.82 -9.78 21.89
N ILE A 114 3.92 -8.97 21.32
CA ILE A 114 4.22 -7.58 20.96
C ILE A 114 4.30 -6.70 22.20
N ILE A 115 3.44 -6.92 23.18
CA ILE A 115 3.46 -6.17 24.45
C ILE A 115 4.76 -6.45 25.19
N ASP A 116 5.18 -7.71 25.25
CA ASP A 116 6.44 -8.12 25.89
C ASP A 116 7.64 -7.47 25.19
N GLU A 117 7.65 -7.45 23.85
CA GLU A 117 8.70 -6.80 23.05
C GLU A 117 8.77 -5.28 23.32
N VAL A 118 7.63 -4.61 23.32
CA VAL A 118 7.56 -3.15 23.59
C VAL A 118 7.97 -2.83 25.04
N THR A 119 7.73 -3.73 25.98
CA THR A 119 8.08 -3.54 27.40
C THR A 119 9.52 -3.94 27.73
N LEU A 120 10.24 -4.63 26.83
CA LEU A 120 11.66 -5.00 27.02
C LEU A 120 12.56 -3.80 27.34
N GLY A 121 12.21 -2.60 26.83
CA GLY A 121 12.93 -1.36 27.12
C GLY A 121 12.58 -0.68 28.46
N GLY A 122 11.82 -1.34 29.36
CA GLY A 122 11.40 -0.77 30.64
C GLY A 122 10.22 0.21 30.55
N TYR A 123 9.58 0.36 29.40
CA TYR A 123 8.43 1.22 29.21
C TYR A 123 7.13 0.50 29.60
N ARG A 124 6.25 1.19 30.36
CA ARG A 124 4.92 0.65 30.69
C ARG A 124 3.95 0.85 29.53
N PHE A 125 3.37 -0.24 29.03
CA PHE A 125 2.29 -0.21 28.03
C PHE A 125 0.93 0.06 28.72
N GLY A 126 0.62 1.34 28.95
CA GLY A 126 -0.52 1.76 29.80
C GLY A 126 -1.91 1.42 29.24
N ARG A 127 -2.03 1.06 27.95
CA ARG A 127 -3.33 0.79 27.27
C ARG A 127 -3.40 -0.60 26.64
N GLU A 128 -2.83 -1.58 27.31
CA GLU A 128 -2.76 -2.97 26.86
C GLU A 128 -4.13 -3.55 26.46
N LYS A 129 -5.14 -3.39 27.33
CA LYS A 129 -6.50 -3.89 27.08
C LYS A 129 -7.14 -3.27 25.85
N LEU A 130 -6.94 -1.96 25.64
CA LEU A 130 -7.45 -1.26 24.46
C LEU A 130 -6.77 -1.77 23.19
N TYR A 131 -5.45 -1.94 23.20
CA TYR A 131 -4.69 -2.49 22.09
C TYR A 131 -5.19 -3.89 21.68
N ILE A 132 -5.38 -4.77 22.67
CA ILE A 132 -5.90 -6.13 22.43
C ILE A 132 -7.31 -6.08 21.81
N ALA A 133 -8.20 -5.25 22.35
CA ALA A 133 -9.55 -5.09 21.82
C ALA A 133 -9.56 -4.53 20.39
N MET A 134 -8.71 -3.55 20.12
CA MET A 134 -8.58 -2.96 18.79
C MET A 134 -8.12 -3.99 17.75
N ILE A 135 -7.06 -4.74 18.01
CA ILE A 135 -6.51 -5.70 17.04
C ILE A 135 -7.40 -6.94 16.87
N LYS A 136 -8.01 -7.44 17.96
CA LYS A 136 -8.81 -8.66 17.87
C LYS A 136 -10.20 -8.46 17.31
N VAL A 137 -10.82 -7.31 17.56
CA VAL A 137 -12.24 -7.10 17.26
C VAL A 137 -12.46 -5.92 16.35
N ILE A 138 -12.03 -4.72 16.77
CA ILE A 138 -12.42 -3.48 16.10
C ILE A 138 -11.79 -3.38 14.71
N ALA A 139 -10.47 -3.57 14.61
CA ALA A 139 -9.78 -3.45 13.34
C ALA A 139 -10.23 -4.51 12.31
N PRO A 140 -10.31 -5.81 12.63
CA PRO A 140 -10.83 -6.79 11.69
C PRO A 140 -12.27 -6.51 11.25
N LEU A 141 -13.13 -6.07 12.15
CA LEU A 141 -14.52 -5.75 11.81
C LEU A 141 -14.60 -4.56 10.84
N MET A 142 -13.86 -3.48 11.10
CA MET A 142 -13.80 -2.34 10.19
C MET A 142 -13.21 -2.70 8.83
N LEU A 143 -12.17 -3.53 8.80
CA LEU A 143 -11.55 -3.99 7.55
C LEU A 143 -12.49 -4.89 6.75
N LEU A 144 -13.30 -5.72 7.40
CA LEU A 144 -14.34 -6.51 6.72
C LEU A 144 -15.41 -5.61 6.11
N VAL A 145 -15.85 -4.56 6.82
CA VAL A 145 -16.80 -3.59 6.27
C VAL A 145 -16.23 -2.87 5.06
N LEU A 146 -14.96 -2.46 5.12
CA LEU A 146 -14.29 -1.82 3.97
C LEU A 146 -14.17 -2.77 2.77
N LEU A 147 -13.85 -4.05 3.01
CA LEU A 147 -13.83 -5.05 1.95
C LEU A 147 -15.22 -5.29 1.35
N ALA A 148 -16.27 -5.35 2.17
CA ALA A 148 -17.64 -5.51 1.69
C ALA A 148 -18.06 -4.33 0.81
N GLN A 149 -17.79 -3.09 1.24
CA GLN A 149 -18.04 -1.90 0.43
C GLN A 149 -17.24 -1.89 -0.88
N SER A 150 -16.02 -2.40 -0.86
CA SER A 150 -15.19 -2.50 -2.06
C SER A 150 -15.79 -3.43 -3.11
N VAL A 151 -16.46 -4.50 -2.70
CA VAL A 151 -17.09 -5.49 -3.61
C VAL A 151 -18.51 -5.05 -4.02
N GLY A 152 -19.02 -3.95 -3.45
CA GLY A 152 -20.34 -3.42 -3.79
C GLY A 152 -21.49 -4.03 -2.99
N LEU A 153 -21.20 -4.56 -1.82
CA LEU A 153 -22.17 -5.06 -0.83
C LEU A 153 -22.54 -3.98 0.18
#